data_7f0ba37a04d177bf2526c4dc59831cb2
#
_entry.id   7f0ba37a04d177bf2526c4dc59831cb2
#
_cell.length_a   1.000
_cell.length_b   1.000
_cell.length_c   1.000
_cell.angle_alpha   90.00
_cell.angle_beta   90.00
_cell.angle_gamma   90.00
#
_symmetry.space_group_name_H-M   'P 1'
#
loop_
_entity.id
_entity.type
_entity.pdbx_description
1 polymer ?
#
loop_
_entity_poly.entity_id
_entity_poly.type
_entity_poly.pdbx_seq_one_letter_code
_entity_poly.pdbx_strand_id
1 'polypeptide(L)'
;MKTSRYVAPVLACLLLLPLLLRDCAFAAPAQADPEGEKVWRVIYVEGGPFSDYQRIFQGLALGLEERGLIENGHVPLPKDSEEAHGMWEWLHQHAGGKRLVFLADGFYSADWDGQQREKVRQEVLRRIREKKDVDMVLAFGTWAGQDLAAQNLPVPVIVSSVTNAVDAGIIPSVEDSGRDNLVAPIEPDRFKRQVLLFHDIFAFKKLGIAYEDTPAGRGSIALNEIEDAARELGITLLRCTDTFDIQDTDLASERLLACHKKLVDQGAEAVYLTYNVGLQAGAMRRVLQPLADAHVPTFSQLGAPDVIHGALLSVAQSNTAEEGRFSAGLMEAILKGARPRDLSPVFESPVSMALNLFMATLIGWNPPLEVLAAVDEFYQEMK
;
A
#
# COMPACT_ATOMS: atom_id res chain seq x y z
N MET A 1 -55.24 80.31 -12.60
CA MET A 1 -56.72 80.14 -12.36
C MET A 1 -57.10 78.73 -12.68
N LYS A 2 -57.76 78.05 -11.73
CA LYS A 2 -58.62 76.88 -11.82
C LYS A 2 -57.99 75.57 -12.43
N THR A 3 -57.58 74.63 -11.62
CA THR A 3 -58.30 73.42 -11.09
C THR A 3 -59.05 72.59 -12.10
N SER A 4 -58.71 71.33 -12.25
CA SER A 4 -59.64 70.21 -12.06
C SER A 4 -58.93 68.87 -12.07
N ARG A 5 -59.25 68.04 -11.06
CA ARG A 5 -58.92 66.63 -10.89
C ARG A 5 -59.83 65.77 -11.80
N TYR A 6 -59.32 64.68 -12.36
CA TYR A 6 -60.13 63.46 -12.60
C TYR A 6 -59.30 62.24 -12.26
N VAL A 7 -59.87 61.42 -11.41
CA VAL A 7 -59.49 60.08 -11.03
C VAL A 7 -60.24 59.07 -11.88
N ALA A 8 -59.62 58.02 -12.36
CA ALA A 8 -60.28 56.80 -12.81
C ALA A 8 -59.29 55.66 -13.06
N PRO A 9 -59.71 54.42 -13.09
CA PRO A 9 -59.13 53.39 -12.19
C PRO A 9 -58.23 52.41 -12.93
N VAL A 10 -57.35 51.80 -12.10
CA VAL A 10 -56.40 50.75 -12.47
C VAL A 10 -57.14 49.44 -12.71
N LEU A 11 -57.00 48.88 -13.92
CA LEU A 11 -57.39 47.50 -14.22
C LEU A 11 -56.16 46.65 -14.11
N ALA A 12 -56.14 45.75 -13.09
CA ALA A 12 -55.06 44.82 -12.83
C ALA A 12 -55.17 43.60 -13.79
N CYS A 13 -54.22 43.46 -14.69
CA CYS A 13 -53.98 42.19 -15.41
C CYS A 13 -52.97 41.35 -14.62
N LEU A 14 -53.47 40.32 -13.94
CA LEU A 14 -52.65 39.25 -13.33
C LEU A 14 -52.16 38.35 -14.46
N LEU A 15 -50.90 38.46 -14.83
CA LEU A 15 -50.19 37.47 -15.63
C LEU A 15 -49.52 36.48 -14.67
N LEU A 16 -50.06 35.28 -14.59
CA LEU A 16 -49.49 34.11 -13.93
C LEU A 16 -48.24 33.65 -14.74
N LEU A 17 -47.07 33.92 -14.20
CA LEU A 17 -45.82 33.31 -14.68
C LEU A 17 -45.58 32.05 -13.85
N PRO A 18 -45.38 30.84 -14.44
CA PRO A 18 -45.03 29.66 -13.69
C PRO A 18 -43.55 29.81 -13.26
N LEU A 19 -43.28 29.89 -11.96
CA LEU A 19 -41.97 29.71 -11.36
C LEU A 19 -41.50 28.28 -11.63
N LEU A 20 -40.59 28.12 -12.56
CA LEU A 20 -39.75 26.93 -12.68
C LEU A 20 -38.79 26.97 -11.48
N LEU A 21 -39.14 26.30 -10.40
CA LEU A 21 -38.23 25.92 -9.31
C LEU A 21 -37.23 24.94 -9.93
N ARG A 22 -36.07 25.43 -10.33
CA ARG A 22 -34.89 24.58 -10.50
C ARG A 22 -34.48 24.15 -9.09
N ASP A 23 -34.63 22.87 -8.81
CA ASP A 23 -33.96 22.23 -7.68
C ASP A 23 -32.45 22.37 -7.87
N CYS A 24 -31.88 23.43 -7.31
CA CYS A 24 -30.46 23.44 -6.97
C CYS A 24 -30.31 22.49 -5.78
N ALA A 25 -29.95 21.24 -6.06
CA ALA A 25 -29.46 20.36 -5.03
C ALA A 25 -28.15 20.99 -4.48
N PHE A 26 -28.28 21.79 -3.45
CA PHE A 26 -27.15 22.17 -2.62
C PHE A 26 -26.61 20.88 -2.02
N ALA A 27 -25.35 20.54 -2.28
CA ALA A 27 -24.64 19.55 -1.50
C ALA A 27 -24.81 19.90 -0.02
N ALA A 28 -25.34 18.98 0.74
CA ALA A 28 -25.56 19.20 2.17
C ALA A 28 -24.18 19.55 2.81
N PRO A 29 -24.10 20.62 3.61
CA PRO A 29 -22.88 20.91 4.36
C PRO A 29 -22.57 19.72 5.27
N ALA A 30 -21.29 19.39 5.45
CA ALA A 30 -20.85 18.37 6.38
C ALA A 30 -21.61 18.48 7.69
N GLN A 31 -22.30 17.42 8.09
CA GLN A 31 -23.03 17.39 9.36
C GLN A 31 -22.02 17.55 10.49
N ALA A 32 -22.06 18.65 11.21
CA ALA A 32 -21.38 18.77 12.50
C ALA A 32 -22.18 17.97 13.53
N ASP A 33 -21.48 17.18 14.36
CA ASP A 33 -22.07 16.55 15.56
C ASP A 33 -22.66 17.63 16.49
N PRO A 34 -23.62 17.32 17.37
CA PRO A 34 -24.20 18.29 18.35
C PRO A 34 -23.17 19.05 19.20
N GLU A 35 -21.94 18.57 19.31
CA GLU A 35 -20.82 19.21 19.99
C GLU A 35 -19.96 20.13 19.08
N GLY A 36 -20.30 20.25 17.78
CA GLY A 36 -19.58 21.13 16.84
C GLY A 36 -18.28 20.54 16.27
N GLU A 37 -17.97 19.28 16.53
CA GLU A 37 -16.79 18.62 15.99
C GLU A 37 -16.98 18.22 14.50
N LYS A 38 -15.92 18.38 13.71
CA LYS A 38 -15.92 18.00 12.28
C LYS A 38 -16.04 16.48 12.13
N VAL A 39 -17.01 16.03 11.33
CA VAL A 39 -17.09 14.66 10.85
C VAL A 39 -16.21 14.51 9.60
N TRP A 40 -15.35 13.49 9.59
CA TRP A 40 -14.40 13.23 8.52
C TRP A 40 -14.88 12.08 7.63
N ARG A 41 -15.08 12.38 6.36
CA ARG A 41 -15.50 11.42 5.33
C ARG A 41 -14.26 10.82 4.68
N VAL A 42 -14.09 9.51 4.85
CA VAL A 42 -12.89 8.77 4.44
C VAL A 42 -13.18 7.93 3.22
N ILE A 43 -12.22 7.86 2.30
CA ILE A 43 -12.21 6.92 1.17
C ILE A 43 -10.91 6.12 1.17
N TYR A 44 -10.95 4.97 0.48
CA TYR A 44 -9.86 4.04 0.28
C TYR A 44 -9.51 3.95 -1.22
N VAL A 45 -8.22 3.94 -1.55
CA VAL A 45 -7.73 3.86 -2.93
C VAL A 45 -6.56 2.88 -2.97
N GLU A 46 -6.59 1.93 -3.91
CA GLU A 46 -5.50 0.97 -4.12
C GLU A 46 -5.15 0.76 -5.60
N GLY A 47 -3.96 0.18 -5.86
CA GLY A 47 -3.56 -0.22 -7.21
C GLY A 47 -4.23 -1.51 -7.69
N GLY A 48 -4.58 -2.39 -6.77
CA GLY A 48 -5.21 -3.69 -6.98
C GLY A 48 -5.11 -4.55 -5.73
N PRO A 49 -5.72 -5.75 -5.69
CA PRO A 49 -5.70 -6.62 -4.53
C PRO A 49 -4.28 -7.03 -4.12
N PHE A 50 -4.02 -7.03 -2.81
CA PHE A 50 -2.77 -7.50 -2.23
C PHE A 50 -2.97 -7.90 -0.76
N SER A 51 -2.44 -9.05 -0.35
CA SER A 51 -2.68 -9.63 0.98
C SER A 51 -2.22 -8.74 2.15
N ASP A 52 -1.13 -7.99 1.99
CA ASP A 52 -0.65 -7.10 3.04
C ASP A 52 -1.57 -5.88 3.24
N TYR A 53 -2.25 -5.42 2.18
CA TYR A 53 -3.24 -4.35 2.33
C TYR A 53 -4.33 -4.73 3.33
N GLN A 54 -4.81 -5.97 3.27
CA GLN A 54 -5.84 -6.46 4.18
C GLN A 54 -5.36 -6.46 5.64
N ARG A 55 -4.14 -6.94 5.89
CA ARG A 55 -3.57 -6.99 7.24
C ARG A 55 -3.29 -5.60 7.80
N ILE A 56 -2.73 -4.71 6.99
CA ILE A 56 -2.48 -3.32 7.37
C ILE A 56 -3.81 -2.60 7.61
N PHE A 57 -4.82 -2.82 6.76
CA PHE A 57 -6.14 -2.22 6.92
C PHE A 57 -6.86 -2.75 8.18
N GLN A 58 -6.74 -4.05 8.49
CA GLN A 58 -7.23 -4.60 9.75
C GLN A 58 -6.51 -3.96 10.96
N GLY A 59 -5.19 -3.83 10.90
CA GLY A 59 -4.40 -3.15 11.92
C GLY A 59 -4.80 -1.69 12.11
N LEU A 60 -5.11 -0.97 11.01
CA LEU A 60 -5.63 0.39 11.02
C LEU A 60 -6.97 0.46 11.77
N ALA A 61 -7.91 -0.42 11.43
CA ALA A 61 -9.23 -0.45 12.06
C ALA A 61 -9.14 -0.74 13.56
N LEU A 62 -8.34 -1.74 13.96
CA LEU A 62 -8.08 -2.04 15.37
C LEU A 62 -7.41 -0.85 16.08
N GLY A 63 -6.42 -0.21 15.44
CA GLY A 63 -5.76 0.96 15.99
C GLY A 63 -6.69 2.17 16.15
N LEU A 64 -7.70 2.33 15.30
CA LEU A 64 -8.73 3.36 15.43
C LEU A 64 -9.67 3.08 16.61
N GLU A 65 -10.07 1.81 16.81
CA GLU A 65 -10.86 1.39 17.96
C GLU A 65 -10.09 1.59 19.27
N GLU A 66 -8.84 1.15 19.35
CA GLU A 66 -7.96 1.33 20.52
C GLU A 66 -7.81 2.81 20.94
N ARG A 67 -7.97 3.74 19.99
CA ARG A 67 -7.94 5.20 20.21
C ARG A 67 -9.33 5.83 20.42
N GLY A 68 -10.39 5.01 20.43
CA GLY A 68 -11.75 5.49 20.59
C GLY A 68 -12.27 6.35 19.44
N LEU A 69 -11.68 6.23 18.26
CA LEU A 69 -12.08 6.98 17.05
C LEU A 69 -13.25 6.28 16.33
N ILE A 70 -13.37 4.97 16.49
CA ILE A 70 -14.48 4.13 16.07
C ILE A 70 -14.87 3.19 17.23
N GLU A 71 -16.06 2.61 17.15
CA GLU A 71 -16.60 1.72 18.20
C GLU A 71 -16.22 0.27 17.96
N ASN A 72 -15.96 -0.13 16.70
CA ASN A 72 -15.64 -1.49 16.32
C ASN A 72 -14.63 -1.53 15.17
N GLY A 73 -13.45 -2.06 15.45
CA GLY A 73 -12.33 -2.20 14.51
C GLY A 73 -12.03 -3.66 14.14
N HIS A 74 -12.82 -4.63 14.62
CA HIS A 74 -12.59 -6.06 14.39
C HIS A 74 -13.03 -6.51 12.97
N VAL A 75 -12.45 -5.91 11.96
CA VAL A 75 -12.73 -6.22 10.55
C VAL A 75 -12.28 -7.66 10.24
N PRO A 76 -13.17 -8.54 9.73
CA PRO A 76 -12.80 -9.91 9.40
C PRO A 76 -11.87 -9.95 8.17
N LEU A 77 -10.81 -10.76 8.24
CA LEU A 77 -9.97 -11.06 7.08
C LEU A 77 -10.69 -12.03 6.13
N PRO A 78 -10.68 -11.79 4.81
CA PRO A 78 -11.12 -12.77 3.83
C PRO A 78 -10.27 -14.03 3.92
N LYS A 79 -10.86 -15.22 3.69
CA LYS A 79 -10.12 -16.48 3.80
C LYS A 79 -9.42 -16.88 2.50
N ASP A 80 -10.04 -16.58 1.37
CA ASP A 80 -9.64 -17.10 0.06
C ASP A 80 -9.57 -15.97 -1.00
N SER A 81 -9.33 -14.74 -0.59
CA SER A 81 -9.26 -13.57 -1.48
C SER A 81 -8.28 -12.53 -0.93
N GLU A 82 -7.60 -11.84 -1.82
CA GLU A 82 -6.75 -10.68 -1.49
C GLU A 82 -7.51 -9.35 -1.60
N GLU A 83 -8.80 -9.37 -1.95
CA GLU A 83 -9.63 -8.17 -2.12
C GLU A 83 -9.98 -7.53 -0.77
N ALA A 84 -9.74 -6.24 -0.64
CA ALA A 84 -10.06 -5.45 0.55
C ALA A 84 -11.49 -4.85 0.52
N HIS A 85 -12.23 -4.95 -0.59
CA HIS A 85 -13.56 -4.35 -0.76
C HIS A 85 -14.56 -4.78 0.32
N GLY A 86 -14.67 -6.09 0.59
CA GLY A 86 -15.56 -6.61 1.63
C GLY A 86 -15.20 -6.13 3.04
N MET A 87 -13.91 -5.88 3.30
CA MET A 87 -13.43 -5.30 4.56
C MET A 87 -13.86 -3.83 4.69
N TRP A 88 -13.79 -3.07 3.58
CA TRP A 88 -14.28 -1.70 3.53
C TRP A 88 -15.78 -1.60 3.76
N GLU A 89 -16.58 -2.44 3.09
CA GLU A 89 -18.03 -2.51 3.30
C GLU A 89 -18.40 -2.84 4.75
N TRP A 90 -17.68 -3.79 5.34
CA TRP A 90 -17.85 -4.14 6.74
C TRP A 90 -17.59 -2.94 7.66
N LEU A 91 -16.48 -2.22 7.45
CA LEU A 91 -16.11 -1.05 8.25
C LEU A 91 -17.13 0.08 8.08
N HIS A 92 -17.60 0.34 6.83
CA HIS A 92 -18.68 1.28 6.58
C HIS A 92 -19.94 0.98 7.43
N GLN A 93 -20.29 -0.30 7.56
CA GLN A 93 -21.53 -0.71 8.25
C GLN A 93 -21.39 -0.83 9.77
N HIS A 94 -20.19 -1.13 10.27
CA HIS A 94 -20.00 -1.58 11.66
C HIS A 94 -19.01 -0.75 12.48
N ALA A 95 -18.24 0.15 11.86
CA ALA A 95 -17.23 0.94 12.59
C ALA A 95 -17.81 1.71 13.77
N GLY A 96 -19.02 2.25 13.61
CA GLY A 96 -19.60 3.14 14.60
C GLY A 96 -18.77 4.42 14.82
N GLY A 97 -19.08 5.16 15.86
CA GLY A 97 -18.37 6.40 16.20
C GLY A 97 -18.96 7.64 15.52
N LYS A 98 -18.54 8.82 15.98
CA LYS A 98 -19.15 10.09 15.58
C LYS A 98 -18.26 10.92 14.65
N ARG A 99 -16.94 10.69 14.66
CA ARG A 99 -15.96 11.55 14.00
C ARG A 99 -15.49 11.05 12.65
N LEU A 100 -15.57 9.75 12.40
CA LEU A 100 -15.13 9.11 11.14
C LEU A 100 -16.32 8.45 10.44
N VAL A 101 -16.47 8.74 9.15
CA VAL A 101 -17.45 8.09 8.28
C VAL A 101 -16.70 7.49 7.08
N PHE A 102 -16.68 6.17 7.02
CA PHE A 102 -16.18 5.41 5.87
C PHE A 102 -17.30 5.40 4.82
N LEU A 103 -17.07 6.05 3.68
CA LEU A 103 -18.14 6.23 2.68
C LEU A 103 -18.48 4.90 2.01
N ALA A 104 -19.77 4.58 1.84
CA ALA A 104 -20.22 3.34 1.19
C ALA A 104 -19.66 3.19 -0.23
N ASP A 105 -19.63 4.30 -0.98
CA ASP A 105 -19.08 4.39 -2.33
C ASP A 105 -17.61 4.86 -2.34
N GLY A 106 -16.90 4.62 -1.24
CA GLY A 106 -15.56 5.15 -1.00
C GLY A 106 -14.40 4.18 -1.27
N PHE A 107 -14.66 3.00 -1.80
CA PHE A 107 -13.62 2.04 -2.18
C PHE A 107 -13.29 2.13 -3.66
N TYR A 108 -12.00 2.26 -3.98
CA TYR A 108 -11.48 2.37 -5.34
C TYR A 108 -10.30 1.43 -5.54
N SER A 109 -10.43 0.48 -6.46
CA SER A 109 -9.34 -0.39 -6.92
C SER A 109 -9.08 -0.17 -8.41
N ALA A 110 -7.83 -0.17 -8.80
CA ALA A 110 -7.43 -0.17 -10.20
C ALA A 110 -7.26 -1.59 -10.77
N ASP A 111 -7.40 -2.63 -9.93
CA ASP A 111 -7.32 -4.05 -10.30
C ASP A 111 -6.06 -4.40 -11.13
N TRP A 112 -4.95 -3.71 -10.86
CA TRP A 112 -3.68 -3.78 -11.59
C TRP A 112 -3.82 -3.49 -13.10
N ASP A 113 -4.89 -2.76 -13.49
CA ASP A 113 -5.12 -2.31 -14.87
C ASP A 113 -4.80 -0.83 -15.04
N GLY A 114 -3.88 -0.49 -15.96
CA GLY A 114 -3.42 0.87 -16.17
C GLY A 114 -4.51 1.83 -16.69
N GLN A 115 -5.50 1.34 -17.43
CA GLN A 115 -6.62 2.16 -17.89
C GLN A 115 -7.61 2.42 -16.76
N GLN A 116 -7.85 1.40 -15.92
CA GLN A 116 -8.68 1.53 -14.73
C GLN A 116 -8.01 2.46 -13.71
N ARG A 117 -6.68 2.38 -13.54
CA ARG A 117 -5.91 3.31 -12.70
C ARG A 117 -6.18 4.78 -13.02
N GLU A 118 -6.18 5.13 -14.33
CA GLU A 118 -6.46 6.50 -14.75
C GLU A 118 -7.89 6.92 -14.42
N LYS A 119 -8.88 6.03 -14.60
CA LYS A 119 -10.30 6.32 -14.27
C LYS A 119 -10.49 6.51 -12.77
N VAL A 120 -9.88 5.64 -11.96
CA VAL A 120 -9.90 5.75 -10.49
C VAL A 120 -9.30 7.07 -10.07
N ARG A 121 -8.12 7.41 -10.57
CA ARG A 121 -7.46 8.69 -10.29
C ARG A 121 -8.36 9.88 -10.61
N GLN A 122 -8.98 9.92 -11.79
CA GLN A 122 -9.87 11.01 -12.20
C GLN A 122 -11.10 11.12 -11.30
N GLU A 123 -11.73 10.00 -10.95
CA GLU A 123 -12.92 10.00 -10.09
C GLU A 123 -12.59 10.46 -8.67
N VAL A 124 -11.50 9.98 -8.09
CA VAL A 124 -11.04 10.42 -6.76
C VAL A 124 -10.76 11.93 -6.76
N LEU A 125 -10.06 12.44 -7.78
CA LEU A 125 -9.78 13.88 -7.91
C LEU A 125 -11.07 14.71 -8.06
N ARG A 126 -12.03 14.20 -8.83
CA ARG A 126 -13.35 14.85 -9.01
C ARG A 126 -14.10 14.93 -7.68
N ARG A 127 -14.12 13.86 -6.88
CA ARG A 127 -14.75 13.85 -5.55
C ARG A 127 -14.12 14.88 -4.61
N ILE A 128 -12.80 14.94 -4.59
CA ILE A 128 -12.08 15.85 -3.70
C ILE A 128 -12.25 17.31 -4.14
N ARG A 129 -12.09 17.62 -5.44
CA ARG A 129 -12.01 19.00 -5.95
C ARG A 129 -13.36 19.60 -6.29
N GLU A 130 -14.26 18.82 -6.88
CA GLU A 130 -15.54 19.29 -7.41
C GLU A 130 -16.70 19.00 -6.47
N LYS A 131 -16.90 17.73 -6.09
CA LYS A 131 -17.98 17.34 -5.17
C LYS A 131 -17.69 17.79 -3.73
N LYS A 132 -16.40 17.81 -3.33
CA LYS A 132 -15.94 18.15 -1.98
C LYS A 132 -16.63 17.31 -0.91
N ASP A 133 -16.84 16.03 -1.19
CA ASP A 133 -17.51 15.07 -0.34
C ASP A 133 -16.54 14.07 0.34
N VAL A 134 -15.23 14.32 0.25
CA VAL A 134 -14.15 13.56 0.86
C VAL A 134 -13.31 14.50 1.74
N ASP A 135 -12.99 14.06 2.95
CA ASP A 135 -12.18 14.82 3.91
C ASP A 135 -10.81 14.18 4.19
N MET A 136 -10.62 12.89 3.87
CA MET A 136 -9.36 12.16 4.03
C MET A 136 -9.28 10.99 3.04
N VAL A 137 -8.07 10.68 2.57
CA VAL A 137 -7.82 9.53 1.69
C VAL A 137 -6.84 8.57 2.35
N LEU A 138 -7.19 7.30 2.37
CA LEU A 138 -6.30 6.18 2.68
C LEU A 138 -5.84 5.60 1.34
N ALA A 139 -4.56 5.77 1.01
CA ALA A 139 -3.97 5.27 -0.22
C ALA A 139 -3.12 4.04 0.08
N PHE A 140 -3.43 2.91 -0.52
CA PHE A 140 -2.73 1.66 -0.30
C PHE A 140 -1.88 1.29 -1.51
N GLY A 141 -0.58 1.11 -1.27
CA GLY A 141 0.41 0.70 -2.25
C GLY A 141 0.97 1.82 -3.12
N THR A 142 1.97 1.44 -3.89
CA THR A 142 2.79 2.36 -4.69
C THR A 142 1.98 3.13 -5.74
N TRP A 143 1.05 2.46 -6.46
CA TRP A 143 0.26 3.11 -7.49
C TRP A 143 -0.63 4.22 -6.94
N ALA A 144 -1.41 3.92 -5.90
CA ALA A 144 -2.28 4.91 -5.26
C ALA A 144 -1.48 6.05 -4.63
N GLY A 145 -0.36 5.72 -3.97
CA GLY A 145 0.57 6.71 -3.40
C GLY A 145 1.11 7.67 -4.44
N GLN A 146 1.63 7.17 -5.57
CA GLN A 146 2.16 8.00 -6.66
C GLN A 146 1.08 8.90 -7.28
N ASP A 147 -0.10 8.35 -7.55
CA ASP A 147 -1.19 9.09 -8.21
C ASP A 147 -1.66 10.27 -7.35
N LEU A 148 -1.74 10.09 -6.05
CA LEU A 148 -2.20 11.14 -5.12
C LEU A 148 -1.07 12.09 -4.72
N ALA A 149 0.17 11.60 -4.60
CA ALA A 149 1.34 12.44 -4.35
C ALA A 149 1.63 13.39 -5.51
N ALA A 150 1.34 13.01 -6.76
CA ALA A 150 1.49 13.89 -7.92
C ALA A 150 0.51 15.09 -7.91
N GLN A 151 -0.46 15.11 -6.98
CA GLN A 151 -1.53 16.10 -6.93
C GLN A 151 -1.38 17.01 -5.69
N ASN A 152 -1.65 18.29 -5.86
CA ASN A 152 -1.80 19.19 -4.71
C ASN A 152 -3.27 19.10 -4.23
N LEU A 153 -3.54 18.28 -3.24
CA LEU A 153 -4.89 18.02 -2.73
C LEU A 153 -5.18 18.85 -1.47
N PRO A 154 -6.41 19.35 -1.31
CA PRO A 154 -6.81 20.11 -0.12
C PRO A 154 -7.17 19.21 1.08
N VAL A 155 -7.04 17.90 0.96
CA VAL A 155 -7.39 16.90 1.98
C VAL A 155 -6.17 16.08 2.37
N PRO A 156 -6.07 15.62 3.63
CA PRO A 156 -5.04 14.69 4.05
C PRO A 156 -5.03 13.38 3.25
N VAL A 157 -3.84 12.90 2.96
CA VAL A 157 -3.57 11.60 2.34
C VAL A 157 -2.59 10.85 3.22
N ILE A 158 -2.97 9.65 3.65
CA ILE A 158 -2.09 8.70 4.33
C ILE A 158 -1.80 7.58 3.33
N VAL A 159 -0.52 7.39 3.00
CA VAL A 159 -0.09 6.38 2.04
C VAL A 159 0.50 5.21 2.82
N SER A 160 -0.16 4.06 2.82
CA SER A 160 0.27 2.85 3.53
C SER A 160 0.68 1.74 2.57
N SER A 161 1.41 0.75 3.09
CA SER A 161 1.85 -0.42 2.32
C SER A 161 2.67 -0.08 1.07
N VAL A 162 3.61 0.83 1.23
CA VAL A 162 4.60 1.14 0.20
C VAL A 162 5.96 0.64 0.67
N THR A 163 6.60 -0.19 -0.13
CA THR A 163 7.91 -0.77 0.20
C THR A 163 8.95 0.31 0.55
N ASN A 164 9.07 1.31 -0.31
CA ASN A 164 9.88 2.50 -0.05
C ASN A 164 9.26 3.72 -0.73
N ALA A 165 8.70 4.62 0.07
CA ALA A 165 7.99 5.81 -0.42
C ALA A 165 8.93 6.85 -1.08
N VAL A 166 10.23 6.86 -0.72
CA VAL A 166 11.24 7.72 -1.33
C VAL A 166 11.60 7.19 -2.72
N ASP A 167 11.93 5.90 -2.83
CA ASP A 167 12.27 5.26 -4.09
C ASP A 167 11.11 5.28 -5.10
N ALA A 168 9.89 5.17 -4.59
CA ALA A 168 8.67 5.29 -5.38
C ALA A 168 8.39 6.73 -5.86
N GLY A 169 9.13 7.73 -5.39
CA GLY A 169 8.91 9.14 -5.71
C GLY A 169 7.62 9.73 -5.10
N ILE A 170 7.08 9.09 -4.06
CA ILE A 170 5.90 9.55 -3.33
C ILE A 170 6.27 10.68 -2.39
N ILE A 171 7.37 10.57 -1.67
CA ILE A 171 7.98 11.61 -0.85
C ILE A 171 9.44 11.84 -1.28
N PRO A 172 9.99 13.05 -1.15
CA PRO A 172 11.37 13.34 -1.54
C PRO A 172 12.41 12.81 -0.53
N SER A 173 12.07 12.73 0.75
CA SER A 173 12.93 12.18 1.81
C SER A 173 12.11 11.72 3.01
N VAL A 174 12.78 11.03 3.94
CA VAL A 174 12.16 10.57 5.19
C VAL A 174 11.82 11.74 6.12
N GLU A 175 12.64 12.81 6.09
CA GLU A 175 12.50 13.98 6.96
C GLU A 175 11.38 14.93 6.52
N ASP A 176 11.05 14.91 5.23
CA ASP A 176 10.05 15.83 4.66
C ASP A 176 9.28 15.19 3.50
N SER A 177 7.97 15.06 3.65
CA SER A 177 7.11 14.58 2.56
C SER A 177 7.02 15.54 1.37
N GLY A 178 7.50 16.78 1.52
CA GLY A 178 7.42 17.83 0.49
C GLY A 178 6.00 18.32 0.22
N ARG A 179 4.99 17.86 0.97
CA ARG A 179 3.56 18.19 0.78
C ARG A 179 2.83 18.33 2.11
N ASP A 180 2.17 19.45 2.32
CA ASP A 180 1.46 19.73 3.59
C ASP A 180 0.35 18.72 3.91
N ASN A 181 -0.18 18.05 2.88
CA ASN A 181 -1.33 17.15 2.98
C ASN A 181 -0.98 15.66 2.96
N LEU A 182 0.30 15.29 2.90
CA LEU A 182 0.67 13.88 2.70
C LEU A 182 1.67 13.40 3.76
N VAL A 183 1.41 12.19 4.28
CA VAL A 183 2.34 11.40 5.07
C VAL A 183 2.35 9.97 4.57
N ALA A 184 3.54 9.34 4.51
CA ALA A 184 3.73 7.97 4.08
C ALA A 184 4.61 7.23 5.08
N PRO A 185 4.06 6.31 5.91
CA PRO A 185 4.85 5.44 6.76
C PRO A 185 6.02 4.80 6.04
N ILE A 186 7.18 4.78 6.67
CA ILE A 186 8.41 4.21 6.12
C ILE A 186 9.25 3.60 7.24
N GLU A 187 9.88 2.47 6.96
CA GLU A 187 10.93 1.85 7.77
C GLU A 187 12.27 1.96 7.02
N PRO A 188 13.10 2.98 7.32
CA PRO A 188 14.33 3.23 6.58
C PRO A 188 15.34 2.08 6.69
N ASP A 189 16.09 1.84 5.63
CA ASP A 189 17.16 0.83 5.55
C ASP A 189 16.72 -0.63 5.82
N ARG A 190 15.40 -0.90 5.84
CA ARG A 190 14.86 -2.24 6.11
C ARG A 190 15.41 -3.27 5.14
N PHE A 191 15.32 -2.99 3.85
CA PHE A 191 15.73 -3.93 2.80
C PHE A 191 17.24 -3.96 2.62
N LYS A 192 17.93 -2.85 2.88
CA LYS A 192 19.38 -2.83 3.00
C LYS A 192 19.86 -3.80 4.09
N ARG A 193 19.28 -3.74 5.29
CA ARG A 193 19.61 -4.67 6.39
C ARG A 193 19.38 -6.13 6.02
N GLN A 194 18.31 -6.44 5.25
CA GLN A 194 18.05 -7.80 4.76
C GLN A 194 19.17 -8.29 3.84
N VAL A 195 19.61 -7.47 2.89
CA VAL A 195 20.71 -7.83 1.96
C VAL A 195 22.05 -8.00 2.71
N LEU A 196 22.35 -7.12 3.67
CA LEU A 196 23.54 -7.23 4.50
C LEU A 196 23.53 -8.53 5.30
N LEU A 197 22.43 -8.87 5.98
CA LEU A 197 22.28 -10.12 6.70
C LEU A 197 22.40 -11.35 5.80
N PHE A 198 21.79 -11.31 4.61
CA PHE A 198 21.89 -12.39 3.63
C PHE A 198 23.35 -12.62 3.21
N HIS A 199 24.08 -11.53 2.99
CA HIS A 199 25.52 -11.60 2.67
C HIS A 199 26.36 -12.14 3.85
N ASP A 200 26.05 -11.75 5.08
CA ASP A 200 26.77 -12.25 6.27
C ASP A 200 26.63 -13.78 6.41
N ILE A 201 25.50 -14.34 5.98
CA ILE A 201 25.25 -15.79 6.03
C ILE A 201 25.94 -16.53 4.89
N PHE A 202 25.96 -15.98 3.66
CA PHE A 202 26.37 -16.72 2.46
C PHE A 202 27.61 -16.17 1.76
N ALA A 203 28.10 -14.98 2.11
CA ALA A 203 29.33 -14.36 1.61
C ALA A 203 29.42 -14.32 0.06
N PHE A 204 28.31 -14.16 -0.64
CA PHE A 204 28.24 -14.11 -2.09
C PHE A 204 28.87 -12.84 -2.66
N LYS A 205 29.36 -12.94 -3.90
CA LYS A 205 29.91 -11.80 -4.66
C LYS A 205 28.99 -11.34 -5.77
N LYS A 206 28.02 -12.17 -6.17
CA LYS A 206 27.05 -11.88 -7.22
C LYS A 206 25.64 -12.13 -6.73
N LEU A 207 24.88 -11.06 -6.49
CA LEU A 207 23.48 -11.11 -6.04
C LEU A 207 22.56 -10.92 -7.25
N GLY A 208 21.66 -11.86 -7.49
CA GLY A 208 20.59 -11.77 -8.49
C GLY A 208 19.34 -11.12 -7.94
N ILE A 209 18.70 -10.26 -8.75
CA ILE A 209 17.35 -9.71 -8.51
C ILE A 209 16.54 -9.72 -9.81
N ALA A 210 15.21 -9.90 -9.69
CA ALA A 210 14.26 -9.79 -10.80
C ALA A 210 13.20 -8.75 -10.47
N TYR A 211 13.00 -7.75 -11.35
CA TYR A 211 12.05 -6.66 -11.08
C TYR A 211 11.57 -5.99 -12.37
N GLU A 212 10.49 -5.20 -12.27
CA GLU A 212 10.02 -4.36 -13.35
C GLU A 212 10.75 -3.01 -13.34
N ASP A 213 11.41 -2.67 -14.45
CA ASP A 213 12.22 -1.46 -14.54
C ASP A 213 11.39 -0.21 -14.88
N THR A 214 10.41 0.07 -14.00
CA THR A 214 9.59 1.29 -13.98
C THR A 214 9.80 2.04 -12.66
N PRO A 215 9.43 3.31 -12.54
CA PRO A 215 9.48 4.00 -11.25
C PRO A 215 8.67 3.29 -10.15
N ALA A 216 7.50 2.73 -10.49
CA ALA A 216 6.70 1.95 -9.56
C ALA A 216 7.40 0.64 -9.17
N GLY A 217 7.88 -0.14 -10.14
CA GLY A 217 8.57 -1.40 -9.89
C GLY A 217 9.86 -1.24 -9.09
N ARG A 218 10.66 -0.20 -9.36
CA ARG A 218 11.87 0.13 -8.56
C ARG A 218 11.50 0.45 -7.12
N GLY A 219 10.45 1.24 -6.89
CA GLY A 219 9.96 1.58 -5.55
C GLY A 219 9.37 0.36 -4.83
N SER A 220 8.67 -0.53 -5.53
CA SER A 220 8.08 -1.75 -4.95
C SER A 220 9.13 -2.72 -4.41
N ILE A 221 10.36 -2.68 -4.92
CA ILE A 221 11.46 -3.53 -4.44
C ILE A 221 12.47 -2.79 -3.57
N ALA A 222 12.29 -1.49 -3.32
CA ALA A 222 13.29 -0.63 -2.66
C ALA A 222 14.68 -0.72 -3.33
N LEU A 223 14.74 -0.54 -4.64
CA LEU A 223 15.96 -0.78 -5.44
C LEU A 223 17.17 -0.01 -4.93
N ASN A 224 17.01 1.26 -4.50
CA ASN A 224 18.11 2.07 -3.99
C ASN A 224 18.74 1.46 -2.73
N GLU A 225 17.95 0.91 -1.81
CA GLU A 225 18.46 0.24 -0.61
C GLU A 225 19.26 -1.02 -0.96
N ILE A 226 18.81 -1.80 -1.95
CA ILE A 226 19.52 -2.99 -2.46
C ILE A 226 20.85 -2.57 -3.11
N GLU A 227 20.83 -1.50 -3.93
CA GLU A 227 22.02 -0.96 -4.58
C GLU A 227 23.03 -0.39 -3.58
N ASP A 228 22.53 0.26 -2.53
CA ASP A 228 23.37 0.77 -1.43
C ASP A 228 24.02 -0.37 -0.66
N ALA A 229 23.30 -1.43 -0.33
CA ALA A 229 23.87 -2.63 0.27
C ALA A 229 24.93 -3.27 -0.65
N ALA A 230 24.63 -3.42 -1.93
CA ALA A 230 25.56 -4.01 -2.89
C ALA A 230 26.86 -3.17 -3.01
N ARG A 231 26.74 -1.85 -2.99
CA ARG A 231 27.89 -0.92 -3.01
C ARG A 231 28.72 -1.02 -1.74
N GLU A 232 28.07 -1.06 -0.56
CA GLU A 232 28.74 -1.19 0.74
C GLU A 232 29.52 -2.51 0.84
N LEU A 233 28.92 -3.61 0.35
CA LEU A 233 29.53 -4.94 0.34
C LEU A 233 30.58 -5.13 -0.77
N GLY A 234 30.62 -4.25 -1.77
CA GLY A 234 31.48 -4.41 -2.93
C GLY A 234 31.10 -5.58 -3.83
N ILE A 235 29.81 -5.96 -3.87
CA ILE A 235 29.29 -7.08 -4.66
C ILE A 235 28.71 -6.64 -6.00
N THR A 236 28.59 -7.57 -6.94
CA THR A 236 27.94 -7.33 -8.23
C THR A 236 26.46 -7.65 -8.16
N LEU A 237 25.61 -6.67 -8.51
CA LEU A 237 24.17 -6.87 -8.65
C LEU A 237 23.83 -7.31 -10.07
N LEU A 238 23.33 -8.55 -10.23
CA LEU A 238 22.83 -9.09 -11.50
C LEU A 238 21.33 -8.80 -11.60
N ARG A 239 20.91 -8.16 -12.69
CA ARG A 239 19.54 -7.71 -12.88
C ARG A 239 18.85 -8.48 -14.01
N CYS A 240 17.67 -8.97 -13.76
CA CYS A 240 16.74 -9.39 -14.80
C CYS A 240 15.47 -8.55 -14.72
N THR A 241 15.14 -7.87 -15.80
CA THR A 241 13.96 -7.01 -15.89
C THR A 241 12.96 -7.55 -16.89
N ASP A 242 11.68 -7.51 -16.52
CA ASP A 242 10.54 -7.82 -17.37
C ASP A 242 9.31 -7.08 -16.81
N THR A 243 8.15 -7.20 -17.45
CA THR A 243 6.87 -6.68 -16.95
C THR A 243 6.22 -7.75 -16.07
N PHE A 244 6.09 -7.46 -14.78
CA PHE A 244 5.54 -8.41 -13.79
C PHE A 244 4.22 -7.96 -13.19
N ASP A 245 3.95 -6.66 -13.07
CA ASP A 245 2.71 -6.10 -12.52
C ASP A 245 1.60 -6.18 -13.57
N ILE A 246 1.06 -7.39 -13.77
CA ILE A 246 0.02 -7.73 -14.74
C ILE A 246 -1.05 -8.61 -14.13
N GLN A 247 -2.27 -8.55 -14.64
CA GLN A 247 -3.39 -9.39 -14.18
C GLN A 247 -3.19 -10.88 -14.42
N ASP A 248 -2.48 -11.24 -15.50
CA ASP A 248 -2.13 -12.63 -15.81
C ASP A 248 -0.94 -13.09 -14.96
N THR A 249 -1.25 -13.61 -13.77
CA THR A 249 -0.25 -14.09 -12.80
C THR A 249 0.52 -15.32 -13.29
N ASP A 250 -0.05 -16.14 -14.16
CA ASP A 250 0.65 -17.28 -14.77
C ASP A 250 1.73 -16.79 -15.74
N LEU A 251 1.42 -15.78 -16.56
CA LEU A 251 2.39 -15.15 -17.44
C LEU A 251 3.49 -14.44 -16.63
N ALA A 252 3.14 -13.75 -15.54
CA ALA A 252 4.12 -13.16 -14.64
C ALA A 252 5.07 -14.24 -14.06
N SER A 253 4.54 -15.37 -13.64
CA SER A 253 5.33 -16.52 -13.14
C SER A 253 6.23 -17.11 -14.21
N GLU A 254 5.80 -17.21 -15.46
CA GLU A 254 6.64 -17.67 -16.58
C GLU A 254 7.81 -16.72 -16.87
N ARG A 255 7.56 -15.43 -16.86
CA ARG A 255 8.59 -14.40 -17.01
C ARG A 255 9.61 -14.46 -15.86
N LEU A 256 9.13 -14.63 -14.62
CA LEU A 256 10.01 -14.73 -13.46
C LEU A 256 10.85 -16.02 -13.51
N LEU A 257 10.26 -17.16 -13.92
CA LEU A 257 11.00 -18.40 -14.18
C LEU A 257 12.12 -18.20 -15.21
N ALA A 258 11.83 -17.48 -16.30
CA ALA A 258 12.84 -17.14 -17.32
C ALA A 258 13.95 -16.23 -16.74
N CYS A 259 13.58 -15.27 -15.90
CA CYS A 259 14.54 -14.42 -15.18
C CYS A 259 15.45 -15.24 -14.25
N HIS A 260 14.92 -16.16 -13.47
CA HIS A 260 15.72 -17.00 -12.57
C HIS A 260 16.72 -17.86 -13.36
N LYS A 261 16.30 -18.48 -14.47
CA LYS A 261 17.23 -19.17 -15.38
C LYS A 261 18.37 -18.27 -15.89
N LYS A 262 18.00 -17.07 -16.35
CA LYS A 262 18.99 -16.08 -16.83
C LYS A 262 19.97 -15.66 -15.72
N LEU A 263 19.51 -15.46 -14.48
CA LEU A 263 20.37 -15.13 -13.35
C LEU A 263 21.35 -16.28 -13.03
N VAL A 264 20.89 -17.53 -13.08
CA VAL A 264 21.76 -18.73 -12.95
C VAL A 264 22.80 -18.75 -14.05
N ASP A 265 22.41 -18.54 -15.32
CA ASP A 265 23.33 -18.53 -16.47
C ASP A 265 24.38 -17.40 -16.37
N GLN A 266 24.04 -16.30 -15.72
CA GLN A 266 24.95 -15.19 -15.41
C GLN A 266 25.88 -15.48 -14.22
N GLY A 267 25.68 -16.60 -13.54
CA GLY A 267 26.46 -17.02 -12.39
C GLY A 267 26.07 -16.32 -11.09
N ALA A 268 24.78 -16.10 -10.86
CA ALA A 268 24.27 -15.65 -9.57
C ALA A 268 24.67 -16.65 -8.48
N GLU A 269 25.26 -16.14 -7.39
CA GLU A 269 25.69 -16.93 -6.23
C GLU A 269 24.64 -16.91 -5.11
N ALA A 270 23.72 -15.93 -5.16
CA ALA A 270 22.56 -15.80 -4.31
C ALA A 270 21.48 -15.02 -5.07
N VAL A 271 20.20 -15.21 -4.72
CA VAL A 271 19.09 -14.44 -5.29
C VAL A 271 18.23 -13.85 -4.17
N TYR A 272 18.08 -12.53 -4.19
CA TYR A 272 17.14 -11.82 -3.35
C TYR A 272 15.80 -11.75 -4.08
N LEU A 273 14.82 -12.50 -3.55
CA LEU A 273 13.46 -12.56 -4.09
C LEU A 273 12.71 -11.30 -3.70
N THR A 274 12.66 -10.36 -4.62
CA THR A 274 11.95 -9.09 -4.44
C THR A 274 10.46 -9.27 -4.61
N TYR A 275 9.66 -8.28 -4.18
CA TYR A 275 8.22 -8.25 -4.52
C TYR A 275 8.02 -8.52 -6.02
N ASN A 276 7.19 -9.51 -6.34
CA ASN A 276 6.89 -9.89 -7.71
C ASN A 276 5.55 -10.64 -7.80
N VAL A 277 4.65 -10.18 -8.66
CA VAL A 277 3.35 -10.84 -8.91
C VAL A 277 3.51 -12.30 -9.37
N GLY A 278 4.64 -12.64 -10.00
CA GLY A 278 4.96 -14.01 -10.41
C GLY A 278 5.32 -14.98 -9.26
N LEU A 279 5.53 -14.49 -8.02
CA LEU A 279 5.79 -15.32 -6.83
C LEU A 279 4.47 -15.78 -6.18
N GLN A 280 3.59 -16.40 -6.95
CA GLN A 280 2.35 -16.97 -6.41
C GLN A 280 2.63 -18.30 -5.71
N ALA A 281 1.94 -18.56 -4.59
CA ALA A 281 2.11 -19.79 -3.79
C ALA A 281 2.07 -21.06 -4.65
N GLY A 282 1.10 -21.19 -5.56
CA GLY A 282 0.96 -22.33 -6.47
C GLY A 282 2.04 -22.46 -7.55
N ALA A 283 2.74 -21.37 -7.88
CA ALA A 283 3.82 -21.33 -8.87
C ALA A 283 5.22 -21.39 -8.26
N MET A 284 5.35 -21.10 -6.95
CA MET A 284 6.63 -20.87 -6.26
C MET A 284 7.62 -22.01 -6.49
N ARG A 285 7.20 -23.26 -6.32
CA ARG A 285 8.06 -24.44 -6.57
C ARG A 285 8.66 -24.42 -7.97
N ARG A 286 7.85 -24.17 -9.00
CA ARG A 286 8.27 -24.13 -10.41
C ARG A 286 9.22 -22.96 -10.67
N VAL A 287 8.90 -21.81 -10.12
CA VAL A 287 9.66 -20.57 -10.34
C VAL A 287 11.03 -20.61 -9.67
N LEU A 288 11.14 -21.25 -8.50
CA LEU A 288 12.40 -21.38 -7.76
C LEU A 288 13.24 -22.59 -8.18
N GLN A 289 12.68 -23.54 -8.95
CA GLN A 289 13.38 -24.78 -9.35
C GLN A 289 14.76 -24.52 -9.99
N PRO A 290 14.95 -23.57 -10.92
CA PRO A 290 16.28 -23.30 -11.50
C PRO A 290 17.33 -22.88 -10.48
N LEU A 291 16.92 -22.14 -9.46
CA LEU A 291 17.82 -21.69 -8.36
C LEU A 291 18.19 -22.88 -7.46
N ALA A 292 17.21 -23.72 -7.12
CA ALA A 292 17.43 -24.91 -6.32
C ALA A 292 18.35 -25.92 -7.02
N ASP A 293 18.13 -26.17 -8.33
CA ASP A 293 18.97 -27.07 -9.15
C ASP A 293 20.42 -26.57 -9.26
N ALA A 294 20.61 -25.26 -9.25
CA ALA A 294 21.91 -24.60 -9.26
C ALA A 294 22.51 -24.40 -7.86
N HIS A 295 21.87 -24.91 -6.80
CA HIS A 295 22.29 -24.71 -5.40
C HIS A 295 22.44 -23.25 -4.97
N VAL A 296 21.64 -22.34 -5.57
CA VAL A 296 21.67 -20.91 -5.30
C VAL A 296 20.73 -20.61 -4.12
N PRO A 297 21.23 -20.08 -3.00
CA PRO A 297 20.40 -19.68 -1.86
C PRO A 297 19.49 -18.52 -2.23
N THR A 298 18.30 -18.50 -1.63
CA THR A 298 17.29 -17.46 -1.84
C THR A 298 16.92 -16.77 -0.53
N PHE A 299 16.70 -15.49 -0.57
CA PHE A 299 16.20 -14.70 0.57
C PHE A 299 14.96 -13.91 0.11
N SER A 300 13.84 -14.07 0.83
CA SER A 300 12.62 -13.33 0.48
C SER A 300 12.58 -11.97 1.15
N GLN A 301 12.22 -10.96 0.37
CA GLN A 301 11.91 -9.60 0.81
C GLN A 301 10.67 -9.54 1.71
N LEU A 302 9.67 -10.42 1.42
CA LEU A 302 8.32 -10.32 1.97
C LEU A 302 8.10 -11.15 3.25
N GLY A 303 8.98 -12.10 3.56
CA GLY A 303 8.89 -12.80 4.84
C GLY A 303 8.49 -14.26 4.78
N ALA A 304 7.98 -14.75 5.91
CA ALA A 304 7.59 -16.14 6.13
C ALA A 304 6.59 -16.72 5.09
N PRO A 305 5.64 -15.96 4.52
CA PRO A 305 4.77 -16.49 3.46
C PRO A 305 5.53 -17.06 2.27
N ASP A 306 6.63 -16.44 1.83
CA ASP A 306 7.43 -16.98 0.73
C ASP A 306 8.29 -18.16 1.19
N VAL A 307 8.77 -18.12 2.44
CA VAL A 307 9.62 -19.20 3.00
C VAL A 307 8.83 -20.50 3.13
N ILE A 308 7.55 -20.44 3.54
CA ILE A 308 6.69 -21.64 3.62
C ILE A 308 6.43 -22.27 2.22
N HIS A 309 6.50 -21.44 1.16
CA HIS A 309 6.30 -21.88 -0.22
C HIS A 309 7.60 -22.15 -0.99
N GLY A 310 8.78 -22.05 -0.34
CA GLY A 310 10.04 -22.52 -0.92
C GLY A 310 11.16 -21.48 -1.03
N ALA A 311 11.02 -20.23 -0.59
CA ALA A 311 12.18 -19.40 -0.34
C ALA A 311 13.00 -20.02 0.81
N LEU A 312 14.34 -19.91 0.74
CA LEU A 312 15.19 -20.52 1.77
C LEU A 312 15.09 -19.79 3.10
N LEU A 313 15.20 -18.48 3.08
CA LEU A 313 15.35 -17.64 4.26
C LEU A 313 14.62 -16.32 4.07
N SER A 314 14.19 -15.72 5.17
CA SER A 314 13.76 -14.33 5.23
C SER A 314 13.90 -13.76 6.63
N VAL A 315 14.11 -12.46 6.71
CA VAL A 315 13.87 -11.65 7.91
C VAL A 315 12.96 -10.50 7.52
N ALA A 316 11.73 -10.53 7.98
CA ALA A 316 10.74 -9.53 7.61
C ALA A 316 9.89 -9.13 8.82
N GLN A 317 9.01 -8.17 8.64
CA GLN A 317 8.07 -7.78 9.67
C GLN A 317 7.27 -9.00 10.12
N SER A 318 7.23 -9.25 11.42
CA SER A 318 6.45 -10.35 11.99
C SER A 318 4.94 -10.09 11.95
N ASN A 319 4.55 -8.81 11.84
CA ASN A 319 3.16 -8.41 11.82
C ASN A 319 2.97 -7.10 11.05
N THR A 320 2.53 -7.19 9.80
CA THR A 320 2.25 -6.01 8.95
C THR A 320 1.09 -5.16 9.47
N ALA A 321 0.24 -5.69 10.37
CA ALA A 321 -0.82 -4.92 11.01
C ALA A 321 -0.30 -3.78 11.90
N GLU A 322 0.97 -3.82 12.33
CA GLU A 322 1.58 -2.74 13.12
C GLU A 322 1.73 -1.44 12.31
N GLU A 323 1.99 -1.52 11.01
CA GLU A 323 1.92 -0.35 10.12
C GLU A 323 0.53 0.28 10.12
N GLY A 324 -0.51 -0.56 10.14
CA GLY A 324 -1.89 -0.09 10.23
C GLY A 324 -2.17 0.64 11.55
N ARG A 325 -1.74 0.09 12.69
CA ARG A 325 -1.86 0.76 14.00
C ARG A 325 -1.09 2.08 14.05
N PHE A 326 0.10 2.12 13.44
CA PHE A 326 0.86 3.36 13.29
C PHE A 326 0.07 4.38 12.46
N SER A 327 -0.50 3.98 11.32
CA SER A 327 -1.34 4.83 10.48
C SER A 327 -2.59 5.34 11.20
N ALA A 328 -3.19 4.55 12.11
CA ALA A 328 -4.27 5.01 12.98
C ALA A 328 -3.83 6.15 13.92
N GLY A 329 -2.60 6.10 14.42
CA GLY A 329 -1.99 7.20 15.20
C GLY A 329 -1.80 8.47 14.37
N LEU A 330 -1.39 8.34 13.10
CA LEU A 330 -1.30 9.47 12.17
C LEU A 330 -2.69 10.08 11.90
N MET A 331 -3.71 9.24 11.68
CA MET A 331 -5.10 9.71 11.55
C MET A 331 -5.54 10.48 12.79
N GLU A 332 -5.31 9.94 13.98
CA GLU A 332 -5.65 10.62 15.24
C GLU A 332 -5.02 12.01 15.34
N ALA A 333 -3.72 12.11 15.03
CA ALA A 333 -3.01 13.39 15.04
C ALA A 333 -3.60 14.40 14.02
N ILE A 334 -3.96 13.93 12.82
CA ILE A 334 -4.60 14.75 11.79
C ILE A 334 -5.99 15.22 12.24
N LEU A 335 -6.80 14.34 12.84
CA LEU A 335 -8.10 14.70 13.38
C LEU A 335 -8.00 15.75 14.51
N LYS A 336 -6.87 15.77 15.23
CA LYS A 336 -6.54 16.79 16.26
C LYS A 336 -5.94 18.06 15.67
N GLY A 337 -5.77 18.17 14.35
CA GLY A 337 -5.32 19.36 13.65
C GLY A 337 -3.85 19.38 13.24
N ALA A 338 -3.11 18.29 13.41
CA ALA A 338 -1.75 18.19 12.90
C ALA A 338 -1.76 18.17 11.36
N ARG A 339 -0.76 18.83 10.74
CA ARG A 339 -0.55 18.72 9.30
C ARG A 339 0.18 17.40 9.01
N PRO A 340 -0.23 16.62 7.99
CA PRO A 340 0.46 15.39 7.61
C PRO A 340 1.97 15.55 7.44
N ARG A 341 2.44 16.63 6.82
CA ARG A 341 3.86 16.94 6.61
C ARG A 341 4.68 17.04 7.90
N ASP A 342 4.07 17.49 9.00
CA ASP A 342 4.76 17.67 10.27
C ASP A 342 4.82 16.39 11.11
N LEU A 343 4.17 15.32 10.66
CA LEU A 343 4.15 14.03 11.34
C LEU A 343 5.37 13.20 10.93
N SER A 344 6.00 12.53 11.89
CA SER A 344 7.06 11.57 11.58
C SER A 344 6.50 10.38 10.81
N PRO A 345 7.02 10.07 9.62
CA PRO A 345 6.60 8.88 8.88
C PRO A 345 7.31 7.61 9.36
N VAL A 346 8.35 7.75 10.19
CA VAL A 346 9.21 6.62 10.59
C VAL A 346 8.50 5.77 11.61
N PHE A 347 8.40 4.48 11.33
CA PHE A 347 7.95 3.46 12.27
C PHE A 347 8.93 2.29 12.29
N GLU A 348 8.92 1.52 13.37
CA GLU A 348 9.70 0.30 13.53
C GLU A 348 8.76 -0.85 13.81
N SER A 349 8.94 -1.95 13.08
CA SER A 349 8.18 -3.19 13.28
C SER A 349 9.07 -4.25 13.94
N PRO A 350 8.49 -5.10 14.80
CA PRO A 350 9.15 -6.35 15.18
C PRO A 350 9.42 -7.18 13.91
N VAL A 351 10.59 -7.82 13.86
CA VAL A 351 10.97 -8.71 12.77
C VAL A 351 10.94 -10.15 13.24
N SER A 352 10.72 -11.09 12.28
CA SER A 352 10.82 -12.52 12.50
C SER A 352 11.71 -13.11 11.42
N MET A 353 12.57 -14.05 11.81
CA MET A 353 13.43 -14.81 10.91
C MET A 353 12.80 -16.16 10.62
N ALA A 354 12.57 -16.44 9.35
CA ALA A 354 12.00 -17.70 8.87
C ALA A 354 13.01 -18.47 8.03
N LEU A 355 13.07 -19.80 8.21
CA LEU A 355 13.98 -20.69 7.50
C LEU A 355 13.25 -21.94 7.00
N ASN A 356 13.45 -22.30 5.74
CA ASN A 356 12.97 -23.54 5.16
C ASN A 356 14.09 -24.59 5.16
N LEU A 357 14.00 -25.56 6.07
CA LEU A 357 14.98 -26.65 6.22
C LEU A 357 14.95 -27.64 5.06
N PHE A 358 13.80 -27.82 4.42
CA PHE A 358 13.70 -28.63 3.21
C PHE A 358 14.53 -28.01 2.07
N MET A 359 14.40 -26.71 1.87
CA MET A 359 15.17 -25.98 0.87
C MET A 359 16.67 -25.95 1.22
N ALA A 360 17.02 -25.79 2.49
CA ALA A 360 18.41 -25.87 2.95
C ALA A 360 19.04 -27.22 2.56
N THR A 361 18.29 -28.32 2.78
CA THR A 361 18.73 -29.67 2.40
C THR A 361 18.82 -29.80 0.87
N LEU A 362 17.85 -29.28 0.12
CA LEU A 362 17.78 -29.39 -1.33
C LEU A 362 18.98 -28.71 -2.01
N ILE A 363 19.37 -27.52 -1.54
CA ILE A 363 20.55 -26.81 -2.07
C ILE A 363 21.88 -27.26 -1.44
N GLY A 364 21.87 -28.26 -0.54
CA GLY A 364 23.06 -28.78 0.10
C GLY A 364 23.68 -27.86 1.16
N TRP A 365 22.91 -26.91 1.68
CA TRP A 365 23.36 -26.00 2.74
C TRP A 365 23.01 -26.53 4.12
N ASN A 366 24.02 -26.59 4.99
CA ASN A 366 23.85 -26.95 6.40
C ASN A 366 23.91 -25.68 7.25
N PRO A 367 22.78 -25.18 7.77
CA PRO A 367 22.75 -23.93 8.52
C PRO A 367 23.64 -23.98 9.76
N PRO A 368 24.51 -23.00 10.01
CA PRO A 368 25.31 -22.93 11.21
C PRO A 368 24.44 -22.69 12.46
N LEU A 369 24.96 -23.07 13.63
CA LEU A 369 24.21 -23.00 14.88
C LEU A 369 23.72 -21.60 15.22
N GLU A 370 24.50 -20.60 14.87
CA GLU A 370 24.17 -19.18 15.09
C GLU A 370 22.94 -18.77 14.31
N VAL A 371 22.80 -19.25 13.05
CA VAL A 371 21.61 -19.01 12.22
C VAL A 371 20.42 -19.76 12.82
N LEU A 372 20.57 -21.06 13.16
CA LEU A 372 19.49 -21.86 13.75
C LEU A 372 18.98 -21.25 15.06
N ALA A 373 19.88 -20.66 15.87
CA ALA A 373 19.51 -20.03 17.14
C ALA A 373 18.77 -18.69 16.95
N ALA A 374 18.91 -18.03 15.79
CA ALA A 374 18.27 -16.76 15.48
C ALA A 374 16.91 -16.93 14.76
N VAL A 375 16.57 -18.15 14.30
CA VAL A 375 15.33 -18.40 13.56
C VAL A 375 14.15 -18.53 14.51
N ASP A 376 13.09 -17.79 14.23
CA ASP A 376 11.82 -17.84 14.96
C ASP A 376 10.87 -18.89 14.36
N GLU A 377 10.92 -19.10 13.03
CA GLU A 377 9.99 -19.99 12.32
C GLU A 377 10.74 -20.99 11.41
N PHE A 378 10.53 -22.28 11.66
CA PHE A 378 11.11 -23.35 10.87
C PHE A 378 10.06 -24.04 10.00
N TYR A 379 10.38 -24.25 8.71
CA TYR A 379 9.58 -25.04 7.78
C TYR A 379 10.35 -26.24 7.28
N GLN A 380 9.75 -27.43 7.35
CA GLN A 380 10.38 -28.71 6.98
C GLN A 380 9.88 -29.24 5.63
N GLU A 381 8.97 -28.54 4.99
CA GLU A 381 8.36 -28.88 3.68
C GLU A 381 8.04 -27.58 2.92
N MET A 382 7.71 -27.72 1.64
CA MET A 382 7.07 -26.67 0.85
C MET A 382 5.56 -26.94 0.80
N LYS A 383 4.76 -25.95 1.14
CA LYS A 383 3.29 -26.02 1.04
C LYS A 383 2.78 -25.68 -0.35
#